data_b5e92c7c7e0cd951e267e57e7d186d31
#
_entry.id   b5e92c7c7e0cd951e267e57e7d186d31
#
_cell.length_a   1.000
_cell.length_b   1.000
_cell.length_c   1.000
_cell.angle_alpha   90.00
_cell.angle_beta   90.00
_cell.angle_gamma   90.00
#
_symmetry.space_group_name_H-M   'P 1'
#
loop_
_entity.id
_entity.type
_entity.pdbx_description
1 polymer ?
#
loop_
_entity_poly.entity_id
_entity_poly.type
_entity_poly.pdbx_seq_one_letter_code
_entity_poly.pdbx_strand_id
1 'polypeptide(L)'
;MPRTRITAKTIWTGDATRPFAKSITMDGGKIVAIDDASAVDHEMDGGEFVCPAFIDSHVHLLLGGRALSQAHLAGVSSRQEFESVIRAKHESLPNDVWLEASGWDQGNWQEHSQQNESLNAKMNAQNQTQSKTQTQIHAQKNSGDGMPDHTWLASCGNRPAIAWRMDQHVCVVNRAALNMIAQRHDLSRDPVGGTIARDASGNPTGLLLEQAAWKLAIPCVPEPNSAALRQAAHAAARHLHAHGIATVGSMEYSRDLISTLSPLRHELNVRIRATILDREWPVDWSLGQCVAADDALRIIGFKSFIDGTLGSRTARMLEPYCDAPDNYGMFVELAESGKLSDWLRQGLSRGWSMSMHAIGDAALRAALDAADAAKSLSATNVRANEMYVHAPSHNEEKISAPNSTRSNPARESLRIEHGQTAHASDVARCKERWLSMQPLHKYFDAGPALARLGAARMDRFFSFKQFHEAGARLAFGSDWPIVEPDCLQAMQTAITGATSGGAITRPDASITAEIALKAFTCNAAQCLRASDTCGTLKVGHAADVVSLDRNPLTMDWSKHKPNIRFTCVAGLNTSAAC
;
A
#
# COMPACT_ATOMS: atom_id res chain seq x y z
N MET A 1 -17.19 -29.30 3.90
CA MET A 1 -16.63 -29.25 2.52
C MET A 1 -16.13 -30.65 2.18
N PRO A 2 -16.18 -31.10 0.92
CA PRO A 2 -15.60 -32.38 0.54
C PRO A 2 -14.09 -32.37 0.72
N ARG A 3 -13.55 -33.52 1.10
CA ARG A 3 -12.10 -33.71 1.20
C ARG A 3 -11.50 -33.72 -0.20
N THR A 4 -10.65 -32.72 -0.50
CA THR A 4 -10.13 -32.46 -1.84
C THR A 4 -8.61 -32.57 -1.86
N ARG A 5 -8.05 -33.26 -2.86
CA ARG A 5 -6.62 -33.31 -3.12
C ARG A 5 -6.28 -32.46 -4.34
N ILE A 6 -5.26 -31.59 -4.20
CA ILE A 6 -4.64 -30.89 -5.32
C ILE A 6 -3.32 -31.59 -5.64
N THR A 7 -3.12 -31.93 -6.91
CA THR A 7 -1.85 -32.42 -7.46
C THR A 7 -1.32 -31.40 -8.46
N ALA A 8 -0.02 -31.20 -8.55
CA ALA A 8 0.62 -30.32 -9.52
C ALA A 8 2.01 -30.82 -9.89
N LYS A 9 2.55 -30.33 -11.02
CA LYS A 9 3.94 -30.65 -11.40
C LYS A 9 4.92 -30.17 -10.33
N THR A 10 4.68 -29.00 -9.75
CA THR A 10 5.44 -28.46 -8.63
C THR A 10 4.50 -27.81 -7.62
N ILE A 11 4.54 -28.23 -6.37
CA ILE A 11 3.92 -27.54 -5.25
C ILE A 11 5.04 -26.96 -4.40
N TRP A 12 5.12 -25.63 -4.36
CA TRP A 12 6.01 -24.91 -3.45
C TRP A 12 5.26 -24.60 -2.15
N THR A 13 5.74 -25.11 -1.04
CA THR A 13 4.98 -25.03 0.22
C THR A 13 5.23 -23.74 1.01
N GLY A 14 6.33 -23.04 0.74
CA GLY A 14 6.80 -21.93 1.57
C GLY A 14 7.37 -22.35 2.94
N ASP A 15 7.31 -23.64 3.29
CA ASP A 15 7.92 -24.20 4.51
C ASP A 15 9.35 -24.64 4.23
N ALA A 16 10.32 -24.04 4.93
CA ALA A 16 11.73 -24.35 4.76
C ALA A 16 12.08 -25.82 5.10
N THR A 17 11.29 -26.47 5.95
CA THR A 17 11.52 -27.89 6.34
C THR A 17 11.02 -28.87 5.26
N ARG A 18 10.08 -28.45 4.41
CA ARG A 18 9.53 -29.22 3.32
C ARG A 18 9.19 -28.30 2.14
N PRO A 19 10.17 -27.76 1.43
CA PRO A 19 9.96 -26.68 0.46
C PRO A 19 9.11 -27.07 -0.75
N PHE A 20 9.02 -28.38 -1.07
CA PHE A 20 8.25 -28.89 -2.20
C PHE A 20 7.41 -30.11 -1.82
N ALA A 21 6.30 -30.27 -2.53
CA ALA A 21 5.39 -31.41 -2.44
C ALA A 21 4.85 -31.78 -3.83
N LYS A 22 4.21 -32.93 -3.96
CA LYS A 22 3.49 -33.38 -5.17
C LYS A 22 1.99 -33.28 -5.04
N SER A 23 1.49 -33.35 -3.79
CA SER A 23 0.07 -33.20 -3.50
C SER A 23 -0.16 -32.54 -2.13
N ILE A 24 -1.29 -31.89 -2.00
CA ILE A 24 -1.85 -31.41 -0.73
C ILE A 24 -3.30 -31.86 -0.64
N THR A 25 -3.72 -32.31 0.54
CA THR A 25 -5.10 -32.67 0.82
C THR A 25 -5.73 -31.65 1.75
N MET A 26 -6.89 -31.15 1.35
CA MET A 26 -7.66 -30.12 2.07
C MET A 26 -8.95 -30.72 2.61
N ASP A 27 -9.33 -30.38 3.83
CA ASP A 27 -10.58 -30.72 4.46
C ASP A 27 -10.97 -29.65 5.48
N GLY A 28 -12.26 -29.30 5.58
CA GLY A 28 -12.74 -28.31 6.54
C GLY A 28 -12.05 -26.95 6.46
N GLY A 29 -11.58 -26.55 5.28
CA GLY A 29 -10.87 -25.27 5.08
C GLY A 29 -9.41 -25.28 5.49
N LYS A 30 -8.85 -26.43 5.85
CA LYS A 30 -7.45 -26.61 6.28
C LYS A 30 -6.71 -27.63 5.43
N ILE A 31 -5.40 -27.53 5.40
CA ILE A 31 -4.52 -28.56 4.87
C ILE A 31 -4.44 -29.66 5.93
N VAL A 32 -4.85 -30.88 5.57
CA VAL A 32 -4.87 -32.04 6.49
C VAL A 32 -3.78 -33.06 6.20
N ALA A 33 -3.24 -33.07 4.97
CA ALA A 33 -2.14 -33.96 4.59
C ALA A 33 -1.31 -33.40 3.43
N ILE A 34 -0.06 -33.85 3.32
CA ILE A 34 0.87 -33.53 2.23
C ILE A 34 1.50 -34.82 1.75
N ASP A 35 1.49 -35.05 0.42
CA ASP A 35 1.99 -36.26 -0.26
C ASP A 35 1.37 -37.56 0.31
N ASP A 36 0.10 -37.50 0.67
CA ASP A 36 -0.69 -38.63 1.18
C ASP A 36 -1.57 -39.21 0.08
N ALA A 37 -1.66 -40.54 -0.01
CA ALA A 37 -2.43 -41.28 -0.97
C ALA A 37 -3.81 -41.72 -0.45
N SER A 38 -4.26 -41.27 0.72
CA SER A 38 -5.56 -41.62 1.30
C SER A 38 -6.71 -41.20 0.36
N ALA A 39 -7.83 -41.89 0.44
CA ALA A 39 -9.00 -41.57 -0.37
C ALA A 39 -9.52 -40.17 -0.12
N VAL A 40 -9.97 -39.50 -1.17
CA VAL A 40 -10.56 -38.15 -1.17
C VAL A 40 -11.86 -38.15 -1.97
N ASP A 41 -12.72 -37.17 -1.74
CA ASP A 41 -13.98 -37.03 -2.47
C ASP A 41 -13.75 -36.42 -3.88
N HIS A 42 -12.73 -35.52 -3.98
CA HIS A 42 -12.40 -34.82 -5.21
C HIS A 42 -10.89 -34.74 -5.44
N GLU A 43 -10.51 -34.84 -6.71
CA GLU A 43 -9.16 -34.54 -7.21
C GLU A 43 -9.19 -33.26 -8.02
N MET A 44 -8.17 -32.40 -7.83
CA MET A 44 -8.02 -31.14 -8.52
C MET A 44 -6.65 -31.08 -9.19
N ASP A 45 -6.62 -30.76 -10.50
CA ASP A 45 -5.36 -30.51 -11.21
C ASP A 45 -4.85 -29.08 -10.95
N GLY A 46 -3.78 -28.97 -10.18
CA GLY A 46 -3.06 -27.74 -9.91
C GLY A 46 -2.15 -27.29 -11.05
N GLY A 47 -2.00 -28.08 -12.11
CA GLY A 47 -1.23 -27.75 -13.31
C GLY A 47 0.27 -27.62 -13.07
N GLU A 48 0.88 -26.57 -13.61
CA GLU A 48 2.33 -26.42 -13.64
C GLU A 48 2.91 -26.06 -12.27
N PHE A 49 2.24 -25.15 -11.52
CA PHE A 49 2.76 -24.68 -10.25
C PHE A 49 1.64 -24.28 -9.27
N VAL A 50 1.82 -24.73 -8.03
CA VAL A 50 0.93 -24.38 -6.90
C VAL A 50 1.78 -23.83 -5.76
N CYS A 51 1.29 -22.77 -5.10
CA CYS A 51 1.89 -22.21 -3.91
C CYS A 51 0.82 -21.71 -2.92
N PRO A 52 1.21 -21.28 -1.70
CA PRO A 52 0.29 -20.56 -0.81
C PRO A 52 -0.34 -19.39 -1.56
N ALA A 53 -1.64 -19.15 -1.36
CA ALA A 53 -2.28 -17.95 -1.87
C ALA A 53 -1.52 -16.70 -1.39
N PHE A 54 -1.50 -15.69 -2.24
CA PHE A 54 -0.77 -14.45 -1.96
C PHE A 54 -1.36 -13.72 -0.75
N ILE A 55 -0.49 -13.00 -0.09
CA ILE A 55 -0.78 -12.11 1.02
C ILE A 55 -0.32 -10.73 0.63
N ASP A 56 -1.25 -9.80 0.55
CA ASP A 56 -0.93 -8.38 0.35
C ASP A 56 -0.70 -7.73 1.71
N SER A 57 0.53 -7.29 1.98
CA SER A 57 0.88 -6.77 3.30
C SER A 57 0.35 -5.36 3.57
N HIS A 58 -0.15 -4.64 2.55
CA HIS A 58 -0.62 -3.26 2.66
C HIS A 58 -1.69 -2.94 1.63
N VAL A 59 -2.93 -2.88 2.06
CA VAL A 59 -4.08 -2.42 1.28
C VAL A 59 -4.98 -1.49 2.11
N HIS A 60 -5.93 -0.84 1.45
CA HIS A 60 -7.07 -0.16 2.05
C HIS A 60 -8.35 -0.85 1.54
N LEU A 61 -8.74 -1.98 2.17
CA LEU A 61 -9.74 -2.91 1.64
C LEU A 61 -11.07 -2.23 1.30
N LEU A 62 -11.65 -1.50 2.26
CA LEU A 62 -12.94 -0.87 2.04
C LEU A 62 -12.86 0.30 1.06
N LEU A 63 -11.79 1.09 1.14
CA LEU A 63 -11.54 2.18 0.19
C LEU A 63 -11.37 1.62 -1.24
N GLY A 64 -10.61 0.54 -1.40
CA GLY A 64 -10.42 -0.15 -2.67
C GLY A 64 -11.73 -0.69 -3.24
N GLY A 65 -12.56 -1.33 -2.40
CA GLY A 65 -13.88 -1.79 -2.81
C GLY A 65 -14.81 -0.66 -3.26
N ARG A 66 -14.74 0.50 -2.61
CA ARG A 66 -15.45 1.71 -3.04
C ARG A 66 -14.90 2.21 -4.38
N ALA A 67 -13.58 2.22 -4.55
CA ALA A 67 -12.93 2.64 -5.80
C ALA A 67 -13.37 1.81 -7.01
N LEU A 68 -13.65 0.51 -6.85
CA LEU A 68 -14.18 -0.35 -7.92
C LEU A 68 -15.54 0.12 -8.46
N SER A 69 -16.32 0.87 -7.68
CA SER A 69 -17.58 1.45 -8.12
C SER A 69 -17.42 2.84 -8.76
N GLN A 70 -16.27 3.46 -8.66
CA GLN A 70 -15.97 4.78 -9.22
C GLN A 70 -15.66 4.71 -10.73
N ALA A 71 -15.58 5.85 -11.39
CA ALA A 71 -15.01 5.92 -12.73
C ALA A 71 -13.48 5.80 -12.64
N HIS A 72 -12.91 4.86 -13.39
CA HIS A 72 -11.47 4.64 -13.40
C HIS A 72 -10.80 5.53 -14.46
N LEU A 73 -9.91 6.41 -14.02
CA LEU A 73 -9.16 7.34 -14.85
C LEU A 73 -7.67 6.95 -14.95
N ALA A 74 -7.26 5.82 -14.36
CA ALA A 74 -5.90 5.33 -14.48
C ALA A 74 -5.59 4.97 -15.94
N GLY A 75 -4.45 5.47 -16.44
CA GLY A 75 -4.03 5.24 -17.81
C GLY A 75 -4.68 6.15 -18.87
N VAL A 76 -5.64 6.99 -18.47
CA VAL A 76 -6.20 8.02 -19.35
C VAL A 76 -5.09 8.98 -19.81
N SER A 77 -4.97 9.16 -21.12
CA SER A 77 -3.84 9.86 -21.76
C SER A 77 -4.21 11.21 -22.36
N SER A 78 -5.49 11.60 -22.32
CA SER A 78 -5.98 12.85 -22.88
C SER A 78 -7.24 13.36 -22.19
N ARG A 79 -7.52 14.67 -22.35
CA ARG A 79 -8.79 15.28 -21.92
C ARG A 79 -10.00 14.59 -22.53
N GLN A 80 -9.96 14.26 -23.82
CA GLN A 80 -11.07 13.60 -24.51
C GLN A 80 -11.40 12.23 -23.90
N GLU A 81 -10.39 11.47 -23.57
CA GLU A 81 -10.53 10.17 -22.91
C GLU A 81 -11.11 10.33 -21.49
N PHE A 82 -10.59 11.29 -20.71
CA PHE A 82 -11.12 11.63 -19.39
C PHE A 82 -12.62 11.96 -19.46
N GLU A 83 -13.01 12.90 -20.34
CA GLU A 83 -14.41 13.30 -20.53
C GLU A 83 -15.30 12.14 -21.00
N SER A 84 -14.77 11.22 -21.80
CA SER A 84 -15.48 10.02 -22.26
C SER A 84 -15.78 9.06 -21.11
N VAL A 85 -14.79 8.77 -20.26
CA VAL A 85 -14.95 7.92 -19.07
C VAL A 85 -15.98 8.53 -18.09
N ILE A 86 -15.87 9.83 -17.83
CA ILE A 86 -16.82 10.54 -16.96
C ILE A 86 -18.24 10.48 -17.52
N ARG A 87 -18.44 10.69 -18.82
CA ARG A 87 -19.76 10.63 -19.47
C ARG A 87 -20.37 9.24 -19.36
N ALA A 88 -19.62 8.19 -19.69
CA ALA A 88 -20.09 6.81 -19.59
C ALA A 88 -20.51 6.46 -18.16
N LYS A 89 -19.74 6.92 -17.16
CA LYS A 89 -20.10 6.74 -15.75
C LYS A 89 -21.35 7.50 -15.38
N HIS A 90 -21.46 8.77 -15.79
CA HIS A 90 -22.63 9.61 -15.55
C HIS A 90 -23.93 8.95 -16.04
N GLU A 91 -23.91 8.39 -17.24
CA GLU A 91 -25.07 7.71 -17.85
C GLU A 91 -25.47 6.42 -17.12
N SER A 92 -24.52 5.77 -16.44
CA SER A 92 -24.78 4.54 -15.70
C SER A 92 -25.32 4.74 -14.26
N LEU A 93 -25.26 5.97 -13.73
CA LEU A 93 -25.59 6.25 -12.34
C LEU A 93 -27.05 6.75 -12.16
N PRO A 94 -27.74 6.39 -11.04
CA PRO A 94 -29.00 7.03 -10.65
C PRO A 94 -28.86 8.55 -10.51
N ASN A 95 -29.95 9.30 -10.71
CA ASN A 95 -29.90 10.77 -10.81
C ASN A 95 -29.44 11.52 -9.55
N ASP A 96 -29.64 10.96 -8.38
CA ASP A 96 -29.39 11.55 -7.06
C ASP A 96 -28.04 11.16 -6.43
N VAL A 97 -27.22 10.42 -7.18
CA VAL A 97 -25.90 9.94 -6.70
C VAL A 97 -24.79 10.84 -7.24
N TRP A 98 -23.83 11.19 -6.38
CA TRP A 98 -22.59 11.84 -6.81
C TRP A 98 -21.84 10.96 -7.82
N LEU A 99 -21.18 11.61 -8.77
CA LEU A 99 -20.18 10.91 -9.58
C LEU A 99 -18.84 11.03 -8.90
N GLU A 100 -18.28 9.88 -8.54
CA GLU A 100 -16.92 9.78 -8.04
C GLU A 100 -16.04 9.12 -9.11
N ALA A 101 -14.84 9.67 -9.33
CA ALA A 101 -13.82 9.15 -10.22
C ALA A 101 -12.45 9.22 -9.55
N SER A 102 -11.53 8.35 -9.93
CA SER A 102 -10.19 8.34 -9.38
C SER A 102 -9.14 7.83 -10.36
N GLY A 103 -7.87 8.17 -10.09
CA GLY A 103 -6.74 7.59 -10.81
C GLY A 103 -6.18 8.43 -11.95
N TRP A 104 -6.66 9.66 -12.19
CA TRP A 104 -6.06 10.50 -13.24
C TRP A 104 -4.65 10.96 -12.85
N ASP A 105 -3.79 11.08 -13.86
CA ASP A 105 -2.45 11.64 -13.73
C ASP A 105 -2.07 12.40 -14.99
N GLN A 106 -1.90 13.70 -14.85
CA GLN A 106 -1.52 14.58 -15.96
C GLN A 106 -0.12 14.27 -16.52
N GLY A 107 0.74 13.60 -15.78
CA GLY A 107 2.04 13.15 -16.25
C GLY A 107 1.97 12.14 -17.41
N ASN A 108 0.83 11.47 -17.56
CA ASN A 108 0.58 10.50 -18.64
C ASN A 108 -0.06 11.12 -19.90
N TRP A 109 -0.40 12.42 -19.89
CA TRP A 109 -1.10 13.03 -21.03
C TRP A 109 -0.14 13.38 -22.18
N GLN A 110 -0.54 13.04 -23.39
CA GLN A 110 0.30 13.15 -24.59
C GLN A 110 0.79 14.58 -24.88
N GLU A 111 0.03 15.60 -24.51
CA GLU A 111 0.42 17.01 -24.66
C GLU A 111 1.60 17.38 -23.75
N HIS A 112 1.72 16.76 -22.58
CA HIS A 112 2.84 16.96 -21.65
C HIS A 112 4.10 16.17 -22.05
N SER A 113 3.95 15.01 -22.68
CA SER A 113 5.09 14.22 -23.14
C SER A 113 5.88 14.93 -24.26
N GLN A 114 5.19 15.57 -25.19
CA GLN A 114 5.84 16.33 -26.27
C GLN A 114 6.53 17.60 -25.76
N GLN A 115 5.96 18.28 -24.75
CA GLN A 115 6.61 19.44 -24.11
C GLN A 115 7.83 19.02 -23.29
N ASN A 116 7.76 17.91 -22.57
CA ASN A 116 8.89 17.37 -21.81
C ASN A 116 10.01 16.85 -22.71
N GLU A 117 9.70 16.23 -23.84
CA GLU A 117 10.71 15.84 -24.84
C GLU A 117 11.38 17.07 -25.49
N SER A 118 10.61 18.12 -25.79
CA SER A 118 11.16 19.36 -26.35
C SER A 118 11.98 20.15 -25.32
N LEU A 119 11.60 20.13 -24.03
CA LEU A 119 12.36 20.71 -22.92
C LEU A 119 13.65 19.92 -22.65
N ASN A 120 13.59 18.61 -22.65
CA ASN A 120 14.76 17.74 -22.50
C ASN A 120 15.73 17.88 -23.69
N ALA A 121 15.22 18.00 -24.92
CA ALA A 121 16.03 18.28 -26.09
C ALA A 121 16.68 19.67 -26.02
N LYS A 122 15.96 20.69 -25.52
CA LYS A 122 16.50 22.04 -25.32
C LYS A 122 17.51 22.09 -24.16
N MET A 123 17.29 21.39 -23.06
CA MET A 123 18.24 21.29 -21.94
C MET A 123 19.51 20.56 -22.35
N ASN A 124 19.43 19.51 -23.14
CA ASN A 124 20.59 18.82 -23.70
C ASN A 124 21.39 19.67 -24.70
N ALA A 125 20.72 20.54 -25.45
CA ALA A 125 21.38 21.50 -26.35
C ALA A 125 22.01 22.68 -25.58
N GLN A 126 21.43 23.13 -24.45
CA GLN A 126 21.95 24.24 -23.65
C GLN A 126 23.10 23.85 -22.71
N ASN A 127 23.24 22.59 -22.35
CA ASN A 127 24.39 22.11 -21.57
C ASN A 127 25.72 22.10 -22.37
N GLN A 128 25.70 22.43 -23.66
CA GLN A 128 26.91 22.64 -24.46
C GLN A 128 27.37 24.10 -24.57
N THR A 129 26.65 25.07 -23.98
CA THR A 129 27.07 26.48 -24.04
C THR A 129 26.79 27.23 -22.74
N GLN A 130 27.79 27.29 -21.91
CA GLN A 130 28.13 28.23 -20.84
C GLN A 130 27.08 29.17 -20.22
N SER A 131 27.00 29.08 -18.88
CA SER A 131 27.19 30.17 -17.89
C SER A 131 26.65 31.57 -18.23
N LYS A 132 25.83 32.06 -17.30
CA LYS A 132 25.30 33.39 -17.03
C LYS A 132 23.89 33.67 -17.54
N THR A 133 22.92 33.49 -16.66
CA THR A 133 22.09 34.57 -16.13
C THR A 133 21.11 33.98 -15.12
N GLN A 134 21.45 34.06 -13.84
CA GLN A 134 20.47 34.09 -12.75
C GLN A 134 19.78 35.42 -12.84
N THR A 135 18.53 35.44 -13.15
CA THR A 135 17.49 36.36 -12.66
C THR A 135 16.25 36.19 -13.53
N GLN A 136 15.09 35.99 -12.92
CA GLN A 136 13.74 35.90 -13.52
C GLN A 136 13.21 34.49 -13.79
N ILE A 137 13.06 33.65 -12.74
CA ILE A 137 11.98 32.65 -12.65
C ILE A 137 11.29 32.83 -11.28
N HIS A 138 10.72 33.99 -11.09
CA HIS A 138 9.85 34.29 -9.93
C HIS A 138 8.59 34.98 -10.43
N ALA A 139 7.84 34.39 -11.37
CA ALA A 139 6.47 34.77 -11.67
C ALA A 139 5.83 33.83 -12.70
N GLN A 140 5.62 32.57 -12.34
CA GLN A 140 4.60 31.73 -12.99
C GLN A 140 3.92 30.84 -11.96
N LYS A 141 3.41 31.49 -10.90
CA LYS A 141 2.23 31.02 -10.18
C LYS A 141 1.03 31.44 -11.01
N ASN A 142 0.16 30.46 -11.32
CA ASN A 142 -1.16 30.60 -11.91
C ASN A 142 -1.23 30.62 -13.45
N SER A 143 -0.93 29.50 -14.08
CA SER A 143 -1.67 29.08 -15.27
C SER A 143 -1.74 27.56 -15.25
N GLY A 144 -2.97 27.04 -15.20
CA GLY A 144 -3.26 25.61 -15.16
C GLY A 144 -3.06 24.95 -16.54
N ASP A 145 -1.89 25.11 -17.14
CA ASP A 145 -1.57 24.46 -18.39
C ASP A 145 -1.50 22.94 -18.15
N GLY A 146 -2.56 22.25 -18.61
CA GLY A 146 -2.68 20.80 -18.58
C GLY A 146 -3.34 20.18 -17.35
N MET A 147 -3.71 20.95 -16.31
CA MET A 147 -4.46 20.43 -15.16
C MET A 147 -5.96 20.45 -15.42
N PRO A 148 -6.74 19.44 -14.98
CA PRO A 148 -8.18 19.45 -15.16
C PRO A 148 -8.84 20.56 -14.35
N ASP A 149 -9.87 21.15 -14.93
CA ASP A 149 -10.77 22.10 -14.27
C ASP A 149 -12.22 21.58 -14.30
N HIS A 150 -13.14 22.36 -13.71
CA HIS A 150 -14.55 21.99 -13.63
C HIS A 150 -15.21 21.71 -15.01
N THR A 151 -14.64 22.20 -16.11
CA THR A 151 -15.18 21.97 -17.47
C THR A 151 -14.97 20.53 -17.96
N TRP A 152 -13.95 19.83 -17.46
CA TRP A 152 -13.69 18.43 -17.78
C TRP A 152 -14.78 17.48 -17.23
N LEU A 153 -15.54 17.96 -16.25
CA LEU A 153 -16.67 17.27 -15.66
C LEU A 153 -18.03 17.86 -16.10
N ALA A 154 -18.04 18.68 -17.17
CA ALA A 154 -19.25 19.37 -17.63
C ALA A 154 -20.37 18.44 -18.10
N SER A 155 -20.03 17.23 -18.61
CA SER A 155 -21.01 16.21 -19.00
C SER A 155 -21.91 15.74 -17.84
N CYS A 156 -21.50 15.97 -16.59
CA CYS A 156 -22.31 15.64 -15.39
C CYS A 156 -23.48 16.63 -15.16
N GLY A 157 -23.49 17.79 -15.83
CA GLY A 157 -24.53 18.81 -15.67
C GLY A 157 -24.69 19.25 -14.21
N ASN A 158 -25.90 19.11 -13.67
CA ASN A 158 -26.20 19.45 -12.26
C ASN A 158 -25.89 18.34 -11.26
N ARG A 159 -25.46 17.16 -11.70
CA ARG A 159 -24.97 16.10 -10.81
C ARG A 159 -23.63 16.54 -10.22
N PRO A 160 -23.49 16.61 -8.88
CA PRO A 160 -22.17 16.87 -8.28
C PRO A 160 -21.19 15.76 -8.64
N ALA A 161 -19.97 16.16 -9.03
CA ALA A 161 -18.94 15.24 -9.46
C ALA A 161 -17.57 15.64 -8.88
N ILE A 162 -16.79 14.61 -8.52
CA ILE A 162 -15.42 14.73 -8.04
C ILE A 162 -14.55 13.69 -8.71
N ALA A 163 -13.36 14.09 -9.18
CA ALA A 163 -12.37 13.19 -9.72
C ALA A 163 -11.02 13.37 -9.01
N TRP A 164 -10.55 12.30 -8.37
CA TRP A 164 -9.32 12.28 -7.62
C TRP A 164 -8.12 11.96 -8.50
N ARG A 165 -7.03 12.68 -8.28
CA ARG A 165 -5.73 12.28 -8.80
C ARG A 165 -5.30 10.94 -8.17
N MET A 166 -4.44 10.19 -8.86
CA MET A 166 -4.00 8.87 -8.42
C MET A 166 -3.38 8.87 -7.01
N ASP A 167 -2.73 9.97 -6.60
CA ASP A 167 -2.11 10.11 -5.28
C ASP A 167 -3.08 10.54 -4.16
N GLN A 168 -4.35 10.79 -4.48
CA GLN A 168 -5.40 11.24 -3.55
C GLN A 168 -5.12 12.60 -2.84
N HIS A 169 -4.13 13.36 -3.34
CA HIS A 169 -3.75 14.67 -2.80
C HIS A 169 -4.38 15.84 -3.56
N VAL A 170 -4.91 15.58 -4.74
CA VAL A 170 -5.53 16.57 -5.63
C VAL A 170 -6.86 16.03 -6.13
N CYS A 171 -7.88 16.87 -6.15
CA CYS A 171 -9.13 16.55 -6.84
C CYS A 171 -9.60 17.69 -7.72
N VAL A 172 -10.39 17.36 -8.73
CA VAL A 172 -11.19 18.32 -9.49
C VAL A 172 -12.66 18.07 -9.25
N VAL A 173 -13.41 19.14 -9.02
CA VAL A 173 -14.88 19.10 -8.83
C VAL A 173 -15.56 19.91 -9.90
N ASN A 174 -16.77 19.49 -10.31
CA ASN A 174 -17.57 20.28 -11.27
C ASN A 174 -18.25 21.48 -10.60
N ARG A 175 -18.93 22.30 -11.42
CA ARG A 175 -19.62 23.51 -10.94
C ARG A 175 -20.69 23.20 -9.89
N ALA A 176 -21.42 22.09 -10.01
CA ALA A 176 -22.45 21.70 -9.05
C ALA A 176 -21.82 21.38 -7.68
N ALA A 177 -20.76 20.60 -7.63
CA ALA A 177 -20.04 20.31 -6.40
C ALA A 177 -19.35 21.56 -5.82
N LEU A 178 -18.75 22.40 -6.65
CA LEU A 178 -18.13 23.66 -6.23
C LEU A 178 -19.13 24.60 -5.55
N ASN A 179 -20.36 24.70 -6.07
CA ASN A 179 -21.43 25.47 -5.44
C ASN A 179 -21.83 24.92 -4.06
N MET A 180 -21.86 23.59 -3.89
CA MET A 180 -22.12 22.98 -2.58
C MET A 180 -21.01 23.26 -1.57
N ILE A 181 -19.77 23.24 -2.02
CA ILE A 181 -18.60 23.59 -1.20
C ILE A 181 -18.69 25.07 -0.79
N ALA A 182 -19.03 25.98 -1.72
CA ALA A 182 -19.16 27.41 -1.47
C ALA A 182 -20.28 27.76 -0.46
N GLN A 183 -21.31 26.92 -0.34
CA GLN A 183 -22.36 27.10 0.68
C GLN A 183 -21.86 26.84 2.11
N ARG A 184 -20.77 26.10 2.27
CA ARG A 184 -20.22 25.67 3.56
C ARG A 184 -18.92 26.38 3.93
N HIS A 185 -18.18 26.85 2.91
CA HIS A 185 -16.84 27.38 3.06
C HIS A 185 -16.63 28.65 2.25
N ASP A 186 -15.83 29.58 2.78
CA ASP A 186 -15.36 30.74 2.02
C ASP A 186 -14.27 30.32 1.04
N LEU A 187 -14.61 30.28 -0.26
CA LEU A 187 -13.67 29.93 -1.32
C LEU A 187 -12.81 31.11 -1.80
N SER A 188 -12.94 32.29 -1.20
CA SER A 188 -12.08 33.44 -1.54
C SER A 188 -10.64 33.29 -1.01
N ARG A 189 -10.42 32.42 -0.02
CA ARG A 189 -9.15 32.20 0.66
C ARG A 189 -8.77 30.74 0.64
N ASP A 190 -7.46 30.47 0.55
CA ASP A 190 -6.94 29.14 0.68
C ASP A 190 -6.95 28.67 2.15
N PRO A 191 -7.34 27.42 2.44
CA PRO A 191 -7.19 26.88 3.78
C PRO A 191 -5.70 26.65 4.11
N VAL A 192 -5.38 26.66 5.39
CA VAL A 192 -4.02 26.37 5.86
C VAL A 192 -3.58 24.97 5.36
N GLY A 193 -2.47 24.91 4.66
CA GLY A 193 -1.93 23.68 4.10
C GLY A 193 -2.63 23.20 2.83
N GLY A 194 -3.47 24.01 2.18
CA GLY A 194 -4.14 23.63 0.92
C GLY A 194 -4.24 24.79 -0.05
N THR A 195 -4.54 24.51 -1.31
CA THR A 195 -4.69 25.52 -2.37
C THR A 195 -5.96 25.30 -3.18
N ILE A 196 -6.70 26.37 -3.41
CA ILE A 196 -7.84 26.44 -4.34
C ILE A 196 -7.32 27.07 -5.63
N ALA A 197 -7.22 26.29 -6.70
CA ALA A 197 -6.78 26.83 -8.00
C ALA A 197 -7.79 27.82 -8.57
N ARG A 198 -7.30 28.92 -9.15
CA ARG A 198 -8.11 30.03 -9.66
C ARG A 198 -7.74 30.36 -11.09
N ASP A 199 -8.74 30.83 -11.83
CA ASP A 199 -8.54 31.41 -13.17
C ASP A 199 -7.91 32.82 -13.09
N ALA A 200 -7.64 33.40 -14.24
CA ALA A 200 -7.05 34.75 -14.35
C ALA A 200 -7.96 35.85 -13.74
N SER A 201 -9.24 35.60 -13.58
CA SER A 201 -10.23 36.49 -12.95
C SER A 201 -10.36 36.27 -11.43
N GLY A 202 -9.61 35.31 -10.87
CA GLY A 202 -9.66 34.97 -9.44
C GLY A 202 -10.76 33.99 -9.06
N ASN A 203 -11.51 33.43 -10.02
CA ASN A 203 -12.58 32.47 -9.73
C ASN A 203 -12.00 31.06 -9.53
N PRO A 204 -12.53 30.27 -8.56
CA PRO A 204 -12.16 28.89 -8.39
C PRO A 204 -12.39 28.05 -9.66
N THR A 205 -11.35 27.33 -10.10
CA THR A 205 -11.43 26.46 -11.29
C THR A 205 -12.06 25.10 -11.00
N GLY A 206 -12.26 24.76 -9.73
CA GLY A 206 -12.69 23.42 -9.30
C GLY A 206 -11.54 22.49 -8.95
N LEU A 207 -10.28 22.85 -9.26
CA LEU A 207 -9.11 22.10 -8.85
C LEU A 207 -8.73 22.48 -7.42
N LEU A 208 -8.67 21.47 -6.54
CA LEU A 208 -8.39 21.61 -5.12
C LEU A 208 -7.20 20.73 -4.72
N LEU A 209 -6.25 21.29 -3.98
CA LEU A 209 -5.00 20.63 -3.62
C LEU A 209 -4.88 20.50 -2.09
N GLU A 210 -4.38 19.37 -1.64
CA GLU A 210 -4.05 19.06 -0.24
C GLU A 210 -5.24 19.32 0.71
N GLN A 211 -5.06 20.16 1.73
CA GLN A 211 -6.12 20.47 2.70
C GLN A 211 -7.36 21.10 2.07
N ALA A 212 -7.26 21.75 0.89
CA ALA A 212 -8.43 22.22 0.17
C ALA A 212 -9.27 21.05 -0.35
N ALA A 213 -8.66 20.00 -0.89
CA ALA A 213 -9.36 18.79 -1.30
C ALA A 213 -9.98 18.05 -0.10
N TRP A 214 -9.21 17.87 0.97
CA TRP A 214 -9.64 17.05 2.11
C TRP A 214 -10.63 17.75 3.05
N LYS A 215 -10.42 19.03 3.34
CA LYS A 215 -11.28 19.77 4.28
C LYS A 215 -12.50 20.44 3.64
N LEU A 216 -12.45 20.73 2.34
CA LEU A 216 -13.54 21.43 1.68
C LEU A 216 -14.39 20.49 0.81
N ALA A 217 -13.76 19.59 0.01
CA ALA A 217 -14.50 18.73 -0.91
C ALA A 217 -15.01 17.46 -0.22
N ILE A 218 -14.17 16.70 0.49
CA ILE A 218 -14.57 15.42 1.11
C ILE A 218 -15.83 15.56 1.98
N PRO A 219 -15.97 16.56 2.88
CA PRO A 219 -17.15 16.68 3.73
C PRO A 219 -18.45 16.99 2.97
N CYS A 220 -18.35 17.32 1.67
CA CYS A 220 -19.52 17.55 0.82
C CYS A 220 -19.95 16.30 0.05
N VAL A 221 -19.06 15.31 -0.10
CA VAL A 221 -19.39 14.00 -0.70
C VAL A 221 -20.22 13.21 0.32
N PRO A 222 -21.41 12.73 -0.05
CA PRO A 222 -22.24 11.94 0.86
C PRO A 222 -21.51 10.67 1.31
N GLU A 223 -21.57 10.35 2.60
CA GLU A 223 -21.08 9.06 3.09
C GLU A 223 -21.92 7.92 2.46
N PRO A 224 -21.28 6.84 1.99
CA PRO A 224 -21.99 5.68 1.47
C PRO A 224 -22.88 5.07 2.55
N ASN A 225 -24.07 4.65 2.18
CA ASN A 225 -24.94 3.91 3.10
C ASN A 225 -24.41 2.48 3.35
N SER A 226 -24.95 1.82 4.38
CA SER A 226 -24.50 0.48 4.79
C SER A 226 -24.62 -0.57 3.67
N ALA A 227 -25.59 -0.46 2.76
CA ALA A 227 -25.74 -1.36 1.63
C ALA A 227 -24.62 -1.16 0.61
N ALA A 228 -24.26 0.08 0.29
CA ALA A 228 -23.15 0.41 -0.59
C ALA A 228 -21.79 -0.04 0.00
N LEU A 229 -21.59 0.16 1.30
CA LEU A 229 -20.36 -0.32 1.98
C LEU A 229 -20.26 -1.85 1.98
N ARG A 230 -21.39 -2.56 2.19
CA ARG A 230 -21.45 -4.03 2.06
C ARG A 230 -21.09 -4.48 0.64
N GLN A 231 -21.67 -3.86 -0.38
CA GLN A 231 -21.35 -4.15 -1.78
C GLN A 231 -19.86 -3.90 -2.09
N ALA A 232 -19.31 -2.79 -1.61
CA ALA A 232 -17.90 -2.45 -1.76
C ALA A 232 -16.99 -3.51 -1.12
N ALA A 233 -17.28 -3.96 0.11
CA ALA A 233 -16.51 -5.00 0.79
C ALA A 233 -16.53 -6.33 0.02
N HIS A 234 -17.69 -6.76 -0.48
CA HIS A 234 -17.78 -7.97 -1.31
C HIS A 234 -17.09 -7.82 -2.67
N ALA A 235 -17.17 -6.65 -3.31
CA ALA A 235 -16.45 -6.38 -4.55
C ALA A 235 -14.94 -6.43 -4.32
N ALA A 236 -14.45 -5.85 -3.23
CA ALA A 236 -13.05 -5.92 -2.82
C ALA A 236 -12.57 -7.37 -2.66
N ALA A 237 -13.34 -8.19 -1.94
CA ALA A 237 -12.98 -9.60 -1.72
C ALA A 237 -12.86 -10.36 -3.05
N ARG A 238 -13.84 -10.23 -3.95
CA ARG A 238 -13.77 -10.86 -5.28
C ARG A 238 -12.58 -10.38 -6.10
N HIS A 239 -12.30 -9.07 -6.07
CA HIS A 239 -11.17 -8.49 -6.78
C HIS A 239 -9.82 -9.04 -6.27
N LEU A 240 -9.65 -9.13 -4.96
CA LEU A 240 -8.46 -9.74 -4.36
C LEU A 240 -8.31 -11.22 -4.72
N HIS A 241 -9.40 -11.99 -4.69
CA HIS A 241 -9.39 -13.41 -5.08
C HIS A 241 -8.99 -13.59 -6.54
N ALA A 242 -9.45 -12.74 -7.46
CA ALA A 242 -9.04 -12.75 -8.87
C ALA A 242 -7.54 -12.53 -9.05
N HIS A 243 -6.89 -11.82 -8.10
CA HIS A 243 -5.44 -11.61 -8.06
C HIS A 243 -4.68 -12.64 -7.19
N GLY A 244 -5.34 -13.74 -6.77
CA GLY A 244 -4.68 -14.79 -5.99
C GLY A 244 -4.49 -14.48 -4.51
N ILE A 245 -5.10 -13.41 -4.00
CA ILE A 245 -4.90 -12.91 -2.63
C ILE A 245 -5.98 -13.45 -1.71
N ALA A 246 -5.57 -14.12 -0.62
CA ALA A 246 -6.45 -14.67 0.41
C ALA A 246 -6.36 -13.93 1.75
N THR A 247 -5.28 -13.21 2.00
CA THR A 247 -5.03 -12.50 3.26
C THR A 247 -4.50 -11.10 2.96
N VAL A 248 -4.95 -10.12 3.73
CA VAL A 248 -4.52 -8.72 3.57
C VAL A 248 -4.11 -8.07 4.89
N GLY A 249 -3.09 -7.22 4.82
CA GLY A 249 -2.78 -6.22 5.84
C GLY A 249 -3.55 -4.95 5.51
N SER A 250 -4.73 -4.75 6.07
CA SER A 250 -5.58 -3.63 5.70
C SER A 250 -5.47 -2.46 6.67
N MET A 251 -5.28 -1.27 6.09
CA MET A 251 -5.25 0.00 6.81
C MET A 251 -6.66 0.56 6.86
N GLU A 252 -7.30 0.57 8.06
CA GLU A 252 -8.72 0.88 8.19
C GLU A 252 -9.01 1.82 9.35
N TYR A 253 -10.01 2.66 9.20
CA TYR A 253 -10.56 3.41 10.33
C TYR A 253 -11.39 2.49 11.24
N SER A 254 -11.35 2.75 12.55
CA SER A 254 -12.09 1.98 13.54
C SER A 254 -13.59 1.93 13.26
N ARG A 255 -14.19 3.04 12.79
CA ARG A 255 -15.60 3.11 12.39
C ARG A 255 -15.95 2.10 11.29
N ASP A 256 -15.09 1.94 10.30
CA ASP A 256 -15.31 1.06 9.15
C ASP A 256 -15.11 -0.42 9.53
N LEU A 257 -14.17 -0.68 10.44
CA LEU A 257 -14.01 -2.00 11.05
C LEU A 257 -15.27 -2.41 11.84
N ILE A 258 -15.81 -1.52 12.68
CA ILE A 258 -16.97 -1.79 13.52
C ILE A 258 -18.24 -1.93 12.68
N SER A 259 -18.48 -0.96 11.79
CA SER A 259 -19.77 -0.85 11.07
C SER A 259 -19.89 -1.80 9.89
N THR A 260 -18.78 -2.19 9.26
CA THR A 260 -18.81 -2.88 7.97
C THR A 260 -17.99 -4.17 7.97
N LEU A 261 -16.68 -4.11 8.23
CA LEU A 261 -15.81 -5.26 8.01
C LEU A 261 -16.00 -6.35 9.07
N SER A 262 -16.19 -5.98 10.34
CA SER A 262 -16.42 -6.97 11.40
C SER A 262 -17.73 -7.74 11.23
N PRO A 263 -18.87 -7.12 10.92
CA PRO A 263 -20.10 -7.86 10.60
C PRO A 263 -19.98 -8.81 9.40
N LEU A 264 -19.18 -8.44 8.40
CA LEU A 264 -19.06 -9.19 7.14
C LEU A 264 -17.89 -10.18 7.10
N ARG A 265 -17.02 -10.21 8.10
CA ARG A 265 -15.72 -10.89 8.07
C ARG A 265 -15.76 -12.36 7.63
N HIS A 266 -16.84 -13.08 7.97
CA HIS A 266 -17.02 -14.49 7.56
C HIS A 266 -17.64 -14.65 6.17
N GLU A 267 -18.33 -13.61 5.66
CA GLU A 267 -18.93 -13.61 4.33
C GLU A 267 -17.90 -13.29 3.24
N LEU A 268 -16.88 -12.46 3.57
CA LEU A 268 -15.89 -11.99 2.60
C LEU A 268 -14.90 -13.06 2.15
N ASN A 269 -14.71 -14.10 2.96
CA ASN A 269 -13.72 -15.15 2.72
C ASN A 269 -12.29 -14.61 2.44
N VAL A 270 -11.95 -13.48 3.05
CA VAL A 270 -10.61 -12.86 3.05
C VAL A 270 -10.16 -12.70 4.49
N ARG A 271 -8.94 -13.09 4.81
CA ARG A 271 -8.38 -12.84 6.15
C ARG A 271 -7.86 -11.42 6.24
N ILE A 272 -8.41 -10.67 7.17
CA ILE A 272 -8.08 -9.25 7.37
C ILE A 272 -7.21 -9.12 8.62
N ARG A 273 -6.00 -8.63 8.45
CA ARG A 273 -5.10 -8.21 9.53
C ARG A 273 -5.10 -6.68 9.54
N ALA A 274 -6.01 -6.12 10.32
CA ALA A 274 -6.29 -4.69 10.31
C ALA A 274 -5.26 -3.89 11.10
N THR A 275 -4.89 -2.74 10.57
CA THR A 275 -4.08 -1.71 11.22
C THR A 275 -4.94 -0.44 11.31
N ILE A 276 -5.08 0.12 12.51
CA ILE A 276 -5.91 1.30 12.78
C ILE A 276 -5.29 2.55 12.17
N LEU A 277 -6.10 3.30 11.41
CA LEU A 277 -5.74 4.58 10.78
C LEU A 277 -6.19 5.81 11.57
N ASP A 278 -6.91 5.64 12.68
CA ASP A 278 -7.36 6.76 13.50
C ASP A 278 -6.15 7.54 14.00
N ARG A 279 -6.10 8.85 13.69
CA ARG A 279 -4.88 9.68 13.77
C ARG A 279 -4.88 10.67 14.93
N GLU A 280 -5.79 10.50 15.90
CA GLU A 280 -5.91 11.39 17.04
C GLU A 280 -4.75 11.22 18.02
N TRP A 281 -4.31 12.32 18.62
CA TRP A 281 -3.33 12.31 19.70
C TRP A 281 -3.88 13.06 20.92
N PRO A 282 -3.85 12.47 22.12
CA PRO A 282 -3.35 11.12 22.44
C PRO A 282 -4.18 10.00 21.83
N VAL A 283 -3.51 8.88 21.50
CA VAL A 283 -4.16 7.72 20.87
C VAL A 283 -5.12 7.04 21.86
N ASP A 284 -6.32 6.74 21.41
CA ASP A 284 -7.21 5.79 22.09
C ASP A 284 -6.79 4.33 21.77
N TRP A 285 -5.98 3.74 22.65
CA TRP A 285 -5.49 2.39 22.49
C TRP A 285 -6.58 1.31 22.62
N SER A 286 -7.78 1.66 23.13
CA SER A 286 -8.91 0.73 23.23
C SER A 286 -9.46 0.37 21.82
N LEU A 287 -9.22 1.20 20.82
CA LEU A 287 -9.56 0.92 19.41
C LEU A 287 -8.91 -0.37 18.89
N GLY A 288 -7.77 -0.77 19.44
CA GLY A 288 -7.16 -2.07 19.10
C GLY A 288 -8.02 -3.29 19.49
N GLN A 289 -9.05 -3.11 20.28
CA GLN A 289 -9.99 -4.15 20.74
C GLN A 289 -11.45 -3.81 20.36
N CYS A 290 -11.67 -2.86 19.46
CA CYS A 290 -13.01 -2.39 19.10
C CYS A 290 -13.85 -3.45 18.34
N VAL A 291 -13.24 -4.54 17.87
CA VAL A 291 -13.91 -5.69 17.24
C VAL A 291 -13.41 -7.00 17.82
N ALA A 292 -14.26 -8.03 17.82
CA ALA A 292 -13.86 -9.37 18.23
C ALA A 292 -12.83 -9.95 17.24
N ALA A 293 -11.73 -10.46 17.79
CA ALA A 293 -10.65 -11.05 17.01
C ALA A 293 -10.89 -12.53 16.75
N ASP A 294 -10.74 -12.94 15.49
CA ASP A 294 -10.73 -14.35 15.06
C ASP A 294 -9.79 -14.53 13.85
N ASP A 295 -9.85 -15.69 13.18
CA ASP A 295 -9.04 -15.95 11.99
C ASP A 295 -9.43 -15.11 10.77
N ALA A 296 -10.69 -14.66 10.69
CA ALA A 296 -11.16 -13.85 9.56
C ALA A 296 -10.77 -12.37 9.72
N LEU A 297 -10.83 -11.84 10.96
CA LEU A 297 -10.47 -10.46 11.25
C LEU A 297 -9.73 -10.35 12.57
N ARG A 298 -8.56 -9.69 12.55
CA ARG A 298 -7.80 -9.34 13.75
C ARG A 298 -7.16 -7.97 13.58
N ILE A 299 -7.34 -7.08 14.55
CA ILE A 299 -6.56 -5.84 14.63
C ILE A 299 -5.17 -6.20 15.15
N ILE A 300 -4.13 -5.82 14.41
CA ILE A 300 -2.74 -6.13 14.75
C ILE A 300 -1.93 -4.92 15.20
N GLY A 301 -2.40 -3.70 14.93
CA GLY A 301 -1.64 -2.51 15.27
C GLY A 301 -2.24 -1.18 14.83
N PHE A 302 -1.37 -0.17 14.79
CA PHE A 302 -1.71 1.21 14.48
C PHE A 302 -0.74 1.79 13.45
N LYS A 303 -1.20 2.75 12.63
CA LYS A 303 -0.38 3.43 11.62
C LYS A 303 -0.29 4.93 11.90
N SER A 304 0.89 5.51 11.58
CA SER A 304 1.11 6.96 11.50
C SER A 304 1.86 7.28 10.21
N PHE A 305 1.67 8.49 9.70
CA PHE A 305 2.39 9.01 8.56
C PHE A 305 3.54 9.88 9.03
N ILE A 306 4.73 9.70 8.45
CA ILE A 306 5.91 10.52 8.73
C ILE A 306 6.01 11.65 7.72
N ASP A 307 5.70 11.35 6.44
CA ASP A 307 5.77 12.28 5.32
C ASP A 307 4.66 12.04 4.30
N GLY A 308 4.70 12.78 3.20
CA GLY A 308 3.80 12.61 2.07
C GLY A 308 4.39 11.74 0.96
N THR A 309 4.16 12.10 -0.33
CA THR A 309 4.49 11.28 -1.50
C THR A 309 5.58 11.92 -2.37
N LEU A 310 6.32 11.07 -3.12
CA LEU A 310 7.36 11.52 -4.04
C LEU A 310 6.76 12.32 -5.22
N GLY A 311 5.62 11.86 -5.75
CA GLY A 311 4.95 12.50 -6.87
C GLY A 311 4.53 13.95 -6.61
N SER A 312 4.00 14.24 -5.42
CA SER A 312 3.57 15.58 -4.99
C SER A 312 4.71 16.44 -4.41
N ARG A 313 5.92 15.92 -4.29
CA ARG A 313 7.08 16.55 -3.62
C ARG A 313 6.83 16.86 -2.15
N THR A 314 6.03 16.06 -1.48
CA THR A 314 5.75 16.15 -0.04
C THR A 314 6.47 15.05 0.75
N ALA A 315 7.04 14.03 0.10
CA ALA A 315 7.96 13.09 0.74
C ALA A 315 9.18 13.83 1.31
N ARG A 316 9.53 13.59 2.58
CA ARG A 316 10.60 14.32 3.28
C ARG A 316 11.96 13.76 2.89
N MET A 317 12.76 14.60 2.22
CA MET A 317 14.07 14.28 1.66
C MET A 317 15.21 14.86 2.50
N LEU A 318 16.37 14.19 2.50
CA LEU A 318 17.62 14.70 3.09
C LEU A 318 18.21 15.85 2.29
N GLU A 319 18.04 15.80 0.98
CA GLU A 319 18.47 16.82 0.03
C GLU A 319 17.24 17.33 -0.74
N PRO A 320 17.26 18.58 -1.25
CA PRO A 320 16.10 19.12 -1.94
C PRO A 320 15.76 18.32 -3.21
N TYR A 321 14.52 18.42 -3.66
CA TYR A 321 14.12 17.86 -4.93
C TYR A 321 14.92 18.45 -6.08
N CYS A 322 15.33 17.63 -7.05
CA CYS A 322 16.16 18.07 -8.17
C CYS A 322 15.44 19.11 -9.04
N ASP A 323 14.12 18.92 -9.22
CA ASP A 323 13.25 19.82 -9.97
C ASP A 323 12.55 20.89 -9.10
N ALA A 324 12.89 21.00 -7.82
CA ALA A 324 12.43 22.04 -6.90
C ALA A 324 13.49 22.28 -5.81
N PRO A 325 14.56 23.04 -6.10
CA PRO A 325 15.76 23.14 -5.26
C PRO A 325 15.54 23.74 -3.86
N ASP A 326 14.42 24.42 -3.62
CA ASP A 326 14.07 24.98 -2.31
C ASP A 326 13.10 24.08 -1.52
N ASN A 327 12.70 22.94 -2.08
CA ASN A 327 11.74 22.03 -1.49
C ASN A 327 12.40 20.72 -1.02
N TYR A 328 12.27 20.42 0.27
CA TYR A 328 12.73 19.18 0.91
C TYR A 328 11.57 18.25 1.27
N GLY A 329 10.34 18.54 0.86
CA GLY A 329 9.15 17.88 1.42
C GLY A 329 8.91 18.27 2.87
N MET A 330 8.01 17.54 3.55
CA MET A 330 7.58 17.88 4.90
C MET A 330 7.44 16.66 5.79
N PHE A 331 7.65 16.82 7.07
CA PHE A 331 7.13 15.91 8.08
C PHE A 331 5.64 16.21 8.32
N VAL A 332 4.89 15.17 8.67
CA VAL A 332 3.45 15.30 8.99
C VAL A 332 3.12 14.64 10.32
N GLU A 333 1.95 14.92 10.87
CA GLU A 333 1.35 14.26 12.04
C GLU A 333 2.31 14.19 13.26
N LEU A 334 2.56 12.97 13.74
CA LEU A 334 3.37 12.73 14.94
C LEU A 334 4.86 13.02 14.72
N ALA A 335 5.33 12.94 13.49
CA ALA A 335 6.71 13.28 13.14
C ALA A 335 6.92 14.80 13.20
N GLU A 336 5.97 15.59 12.65
CA GLU A 336 6.00 17.05 12.71
C GLU A 336 5.92 17.57 14.17
N SER A 337 5.02 16.98 14.96
CA SER A 337 4.80 17.37 16.37
C SER A 337 5.83 16.80 17.35
N GLY A 338 6.81 15.99 16.90
CA GLY A 338 7.83 15.36 17.73
C GLY A 338 7.29 14.25 18.66
N LYS A 339 6.10 13.71 18.40
CA LYS A 339 5.45 12.69 19.22
C LYS A 339 5.69 11.26 18.74
N LEU A 340 6.38 11.06 17.64
CA LEU A 340 6.54 9.76 16.99
C LEU A 340 7.20 8.70 17.90
N SER A 341 8.26 9.06 18.63
CA SER A 341 8.94 8.15 19.55
C SER A 341 8.07 7.76 20.75
N ASP A 342 7.27 8.70 21.28
CA ASP A 342 6.32 8.42 22.36
C ASP A 342 5.21 7.50 21.92
N TRP A 343 4.67 7.71 20.71
CA TRP A 343 3.67 6.85 20.09
C TRP A 343 4.19 5.43 19.91
N LEU A 344 5.39 5.27 19.33
CA LEU A 344 6.03 3.96 19.18
C LEU A 344 6.20 3.25 20.52
N ARG A 345 6.76 3.94 21.51
CA ARG A 345 6.98 3.38 22.85
C ARG A 345 5.69 2.90 23.49
N GLN A 346 4.63 3.72 23.43
CA GLN A 346 3.33 3.38 24.00
C GLN A 346 2.67 2.19 23.30
N GLY A 347 2.69 2.14 21.96
CA GLY A 347 2.10 1.05 21.20
C GLY A 347 2.87 -0.26 21.37
N LEU A 348 4.21 -0.22 21.26
CA LEU A 348 5.07 -1.39 21.44
C LEU A 348 4.98 -1.97 22.86
N SER A 349 4.88 -1.14 23.90
CA SER A 349 4.71 -1.62 25.29
C SER A 349 3.36 -2.32 25.53
N ARG A 350 2.37 -2.05 24.69
CA ARG A 350 1.05 -2.72 24.70
C ARG A 350 1.00 -3.94 23.77
N GLY A 351 2.12 -4.26 23.10
CA GLY A 351 2.20 -5.41 22.20
C GLY A 351 1.65 -5.16 20.79
N TRP A 352 1.31 -3.92 20.43
CA TRP A 352 0.81 -3.59 19.10
C TRP A 352 1.91 -3.59 18.04
N SER A 353 1.56 -3.92 16.81
CA SER A 353 2.39 -3.65 15.62
C SER A 353 2.26 -2.18 15.27
N MET A 354 3.41 -1.52 15.06
CA MET A 354 3.44 -0.09 14.77
C MET A 354 3.93 0.12 13.35
N SER A 355 3.04 0.64 12.50
CA SER A 355 3.31 0.88 11.07
C SER A 355 3.58 2.35 10.82
N MET A 356 4.69 2.66 10.15
CA MET A 356 5.11 4.02 9.83
C MET A 356 5.25 4.20 8.31
N HIS A 357 4.42 5.08 7.74
CA HIS A 357 4.59 5.53 6.37
C HIS A 357 5.89 6.34 6.24
N ALA A 358 6.80 5.94 5.37
CA ALA A 358 8.04 6.64 5.10
C ALA A 358 8.45 6.46 3.64
N ILE A 359 8.29 7.49 2.82
CA ILE A 359 8.64 7.49 1.39
C ILE A 359 9.99 8.16 1.17
N GLY A 360 10.21 9.35 1.73
CA GLY A 360 11.47 10.07 1.63
C GLY A 360 12.58 9.46 2.49
N ASP A 361 13.82 9.62 2.06
CA ASP A 361 14.98 9.11 2.79
C ASP A 361 15.19 9.78 4.16
N ALA A 362 14.78 11.04 4.33
CA ALA A 362 14.74 11.69 5.66
C ALA A 362 13.60 11.13 6.52
N ALA A 363 12.46 10.76 5.94
CA ALA A 363 11.37 10.11 6.68
C ALA A 363 11.77 8.71 7.13
N LEU A 364 12.42 7.92 6.28
CA LEU A 364 12.99 6.63 6.67
C LEU A 364 13.97 6.78 7.84
N ARG A 365 14.87 7.78 7.80
CA ARG A 365 15.79 8.08 8.89
C ARG A 365 15.05 8.42 10.19
N ALA A 366 14.02 9.27 10.11
CA ALA A 366 13.21 9.64 11.27
C ALA A 366 12.48 8.43 11.87
N ALA A 367 11.96 7.50 11.03
CA ALA A 367 11.38 6.24 11.47
C ALA A 367 12.39 5.39 12.26
N LEU A 368 13.61 5.28 11.73
CA LEU A 368 14.70 4.53 12.37
C LEU A 368 15.16 5.16 13.68
N ASP A 369 15.29 6.50 13.70
CA ASP A 369 15.67 7.25 14.92
C ASP A 369 14.62 7.10 16.02
N ALA A 370 13.34 7.23 15.67
CA ALA A 370 12.24 7.03 16.61
C ALA A 370 12.19 5.59 17.15
N ALA A 371 12.45 4.60 16.29
CA ALA A 371 12.52 3.20 16.69
C ALA A 371 13.70 2.91 17.64
N ASP A 372 14.85 3.51 17.41
CA ASP A 372 16.03 3.34 18.27
C ASP A 372 15.83 4.05 19.62
N ALA A 373 15.22 5.24 19.62
CA ALA A 373 14.85 5.95 20.85
C ALA A 373 13.82 5.16 21.71
N ALA A 374 12.81 4.57 21.07
CA ALA A 374 11.80 3.77 21.77
C ALA A 374 12.40 2.53 22.46
N LYS A 375 13.46 1.92 21.90
CA LYS A 375 14.19 0.78 22.48
C LYS A 375 15.04 1.18 23.68
N SER A 376 15.75 2.30 23.59
CA SER A 376 16.67 2.74 24.66
C SER A 376 15.92 3.01 25.98
N LEU A 377 14.74 3.60 25.89
CA LEU A 377 13.87 3.89 27.04
C LEU A 377 13.29 2.61 27.67
N SER A 378 13.02 1.58 26.86
CA SER A 378 12.55 0.27 27.36
C SER A 378 13.63 -0.47 28.16
N ALA A 379 14.88 -0.40 27.72
CA ALA A 379 16.03 -1.02 28.41
C ALA A 379 16.33 -0.36 29.76
N THR A 380 16.10 0.95 29.87
CA THR A 380 16.33 1.72 31.11
C THR A 380 15.27 1.36 32.17
N ASN A 381 14.02 1.17 31.75
CA ASN A 381 12.92 0.78 32.67
C ASN A 381 13.06 -0.68 33.19
N VAL A 382 13.61 -1.60 32.39
CA VAL A 382 13.89 -2.97 32.83
C VAL A 382 14.98 -2.95 33.90
N ARG A 383 16.05 -2.19 33.74
CA ARG A 383 17.10 -2.05 34.75
C ARG A 383 16.62 -1.34 36.02
N ALA A 384 15.72 -0.36 35.92
CA ALA A 384 15.13 0.29 37.08
C ALA A 384 14.23 -0.64 37.89
N ASN A 385 13.44 -1.51 37.21
CA ASN A 385 12.63 -2.54 37.91
C ASN A 385 13.47 -3.67 38.54
N GLU A 386 14.59 -4.05 37.93
CA GLU A 386 15.52 -5.03 38.51
C GLU A 386 16.20 -4.49 39.79
N MET A 387 16.37 -3.19 39.92
CA MET A 387 16.92 -2.56 41.13
C MET A 387 15.92 -2.48 42.32
N TYR A 388 14.62 -2.66 42.08
CA TYR A 388 13.56 -2.60 43.12
C TYR A 388 13.04 -3.95 43.58
N VAL A 389 13.53 -5.08 43.04
CA VAL A 389 13.11 -6.44 43.46
C VAL A 389 14.24 -7.10 44.25
N HIS A 390 14.49 -6.63 45.46
CA HIS A 390 15.15 -7.39 46.50
C HIS A 390 14.33 -7.33 47.79
N ALA A 391 13.34 -8.20 47.88
CA ALA A 391 12.83 -8.72 49.16
C ALA A 391 12.39 -10.18 48.93
N PRO A 392 12.81 -11.14 49.75
CA PRO A 392 12.53 -12.55 49.52
C PRO A 392 11.14 -12.92 50.07
N SER A 393 10.29 -13.53 49.27
CA SER A 393 9.16 -14.31 49.73
C SER A 393 9.14 -15.69 49.07
N HIS A 394 8.91 -16.68 49.90
CA HIS A 394 9.00 -18.10 49.64
C HIS A 394 8.01 -18.67 48.64
N ASN A 395 8.47 -19.71 47.90
CA ASN A 395 7.75 -20.80 47.26
C ASN A 395 6.83 -20.46 46.06
N GLU A 396 7.36 -20.64 44.85
CA GLU A 396 6.59 -21.21 43.75
C GLU A 396 7.48 -22.10 42.87
N GLU A 397 6.93 -23.25 42.48
CA GLU A 397 7.59 -24.31 41.71
C GLU A 397 8.05 -23.87 40.34
N LYS A 398 9.29 -24.22 40.00
CA LYS A 398 9.89 -24.02 38.68
C LYS A 398 9.27 -24.98 37.65
N ILE A 399 8.37 -24.50 36.80
CA ILE A 399 8.05 -25.16 35.54
C ILE A 399 9.10 -24.69 34.52
N SER A 400 9.99 -25.59 34.15
CA SER A 400 11.01 -25.38 33.13
C SER A 400 10.35 -25.27 31.74
N ALA A 401 10.36 -24.08 31.14
CA ALA A 401 10.00 -23.88 29.75
C ALA A 401 11.19 -24.25 28.83
N PRO A 402 10.95 -24.88 27.67
CA PRO A 402 12.03 -25.27 26.74
C PRO A 402 12.71 -24.07 26.10
N ASN A 403 14.03 -24.16 25.99
CA ASN A 403 14.90 -23.20 25.29
C ASN A 403 14.48 -23.01 23.83
N SER A 404 13.69 -21.99 23.56
CA SER A 404 13.56 -21.41 22.21
C SER A 404 14.33 -20.09 22.19
N THR A 405 15.17 -19.90 21.21
CA THR A 405 15.79 -18.62 20.86
C THR A 405 14.68 -17.60 20.61
N ARG A 406 14.22 -16.93 21.65
CA ARG A 406 13.18 -15.91 21.57
C ARG A 406 13.75 -14.71 20.82
N SER A 407 13.35 -14.56 19.55
CA SER A 407 13.42 -13.28 18.85
C SER A 407 12.81 -12.18 19.73
N ASN A 408 13.45 -11.01 19.74
CA ASN A 408 12.97 -9.89 20.57
C ASN A 408 11.61 -9.42 20.04
N PRO A 409 10.48 -9.64 20.76
CA PRO A 409 9.13 -9.37 20.26
C PRO A 409 8.91 -7.90 19.87
N ALA A 410 9.69 -6.97 20.41
CA ALA A 410 9.62 -5.56 20.04
C ALA A 410 10.17 -5.27 18.62
N ARG A 411 11.11 -6.10 18.12
CA ARG A 411 11.64 -5.96 16.74
C ARG A 411 10.66 -6.49 15.70
N GLU A 412 9.88 -7.49 16.02
CA GLU A 412 8.86 -8.07 15.13
C GLU A 412 7.60 -7.21 15.02
N SER A 413 7.46 -6.21 15.89
CA SER A 413 6.28 -5.37 15.97
C SER A 413 6.41 -4.03 15.25
N LEU A 414 7.57 -3.74 14.65
CA LEU A 414 7.80 -2.48 13.92
C LEU A 414 7.79 -2.72 12.42
N ARG A 415 6.96 -1.96 11.71
CA ARG A 415 6.84 -2.00 10.26
C ARG A 415 7.13 -0.61 9.68
N ILE A 416 7.96 -0.55 8.67
CA ILE A 416 8.15 0.62 7.83
C ILE A 416 7.42 0.33 6.53
N GLU A 417 6.42 1.15 6.24
CA GLU A 417 5.66 1.08 5.01
C GLU A 417 6.36 1.90 3.93
N HIS A 418 6.34 1.42 2.72
CA HIS A 418 6.94 1.97 1.51
C HIS A 418 8.47 1.85 1.50
N GLY A 419 9.21 2.58 2.33
CA GLY A 419 10.67 2.60 2.26
C GLY A 419 11.18 2.92 0.85
N GLN A 420 10.47 3.81 0.13
CA GLN A 420 10.60 4.02 -1.31
C GLN A 420 11.96 4.61 -1.67
N THR A 421 12.49 5.50 -0.83
CA THR A 421 13.84 6.02 -0.97
C THR A 421 14.65 5.79 0.30
N ALA A 422 15.91 5.40 0.16
CA ALA A 422 16.80 5.11 1.27
C ALA A 422 18.23 5.60 1.02
N HIS A 423 18.75 6.41 1.92
CA HIS A 423 20.17 6.73 1.90
C HIS A 423 21.00 5.50 2.34
N ALA A 424 22.15 5.29 1.73
CA ALA A 424 22.97 4.09 1.97
C ALA A 424 23.33 3.88 3.46
N SER A 425 23.52 4.97 4.23
CA SER A 425 23.82 4.88 5.68
C SER A 425 22.67 4.32 6.52
N ASP A 426 21.42 4.37 6.02
CA ASP A 426 20.24 3.91 6.75
C ASP A 426 19.85 2.48 6.38
N VAL A 427 20.33 1.95 5.26
CA VAL A 427 20.04 0.58 4.80
C VAL A 427 20.46 -0.46 5.85
N ALA A 428 21.67 -0.35 6.40
CA ALA A 428 22.16 -1.29 7.43
C ALA A 428 21.34 -1.24 8.73
N ARG A 429 20.75 -0.08 9.05
CA ARG A 429 19.89 0.11 10.22
C ARG A 429 18.54 -0.63 10.09
N CYS A 430 18.16 -1.01 8.85
CA CYS A 430 16.92 -1.78 8.62
C CYS A 430 17.03 -3.26 8.98
N LYS A 431 18.20 -3.75 9.38
CA LYS A 431 18.43 -5.15 9.78
C LYS A 431 17.37 -5.63 10.79
N GLU A 432 16.77 -6.80 10.50
CA GLU A 432 15.70 -7.45 11.30
C GLU A 432 14.40 -6.64 11.43
N ARG A 433 14.23 -5.55 10.68
CA ARG A 433 12.99 -4.77 10.64
C ARG A 433 12.14 -5.18 9.44
N TRP A 434 10.82 -5.06 9.58
CA TRP A 434 9.90 -5.25 8.47
C TRP A 434 9.85 -4.01 7.59
N LEU A 435 10.10 -4.22 6.30
CA LEU A 435 9.82 -3.27 5.23
C LEU A 435 8.67 -3.83 4.40
N SER A 436 7.51 -3.20 4.52
CA SER A 436 6.31 -3.50 3.72
C SER A 436 6.32 -2.59 2.50
N MET A 437 6.83 -3.09 1.39
CA MET A 437 7.14 -2.31 0.20
C MET A 437 6.16 -2.61 -0.94
N GLN A 438 6.00 -1.64 -1.87
CA GLN A 438 5.06 -1.73 -2.98
C GLN A 438 5.81 -1.72 -4.32
N PRO A 439 6.16 -2.88 -4.89
CA PRO A 439 6.92 -2.90 -6.15
C PRO A 439 6.20 -2.23 -7.32
N LEU A 440 4.85 -2.19 -7.32
CA LEU A 440 4.11 -1.48 -8.36
C LEU A 440 4.20 0.04 -8.26
N HIS A 441 4.51 0.60 -7.09
CA HIS A 441 4.88 2.02 -7.02
C HIS A 441 6.20 2.27 -7.78
N LYS A 442 7.19 1.37 -7.69
CA LYS A 442 8.39 1.44 -8.54
C LYS A 442 8.02 1.39 -10.02
N TYR A 443 7.06 0.53 -10.40
CA TYR A 443 6.63 0.34 -11.78
C TYR A 443 6.08 1.64 -12.40
N PHE A 444 5.26 2.38 -11.66
CA PHE A 444 4.63 3.61 -12.14
C PHE A 444 5.47 4.87 -11.86
N ASP A 445 6.17 4.94 -10.73
CA ASP A 445 6.86 6.15 -10.28
C ASP A 445 8.27 6.32 -10.86
N ALA A 446 8.81 5.35 -11.61
CA ALA A 446 10.20 5.41 -12.08
C ALA A 446 10.53 6.65 -12.92
N GLY A 447 9.62 7.08 -13.79
CA GLY A 447 9.75 8.31 -14.58
C GLY A 447 9.73 9.57 -13.71
N PRO A 448 8.65 9.80 -12.93
CA PRO A 448 8.61 10.88 -11.94
C PRO A 448 9.78 10.89 -10.97
N ALA A 449 10.23 9.72 -10.48
CA ALA A 449 11.36 9.61 -9.56
C ALA A 449 12.65 10.19 -10.14
N LEU A 450 12.92 9.94 -11.42
CA LEU A 450 14.11 10.49 -12.07
C LEU A 450 14.11 12.04 -12.07
N ALA A 451 12.96 12.66 -12.33
CA ALA A 451 12.82 14.11 -12.27
C ALA A 451 12.98 14.65 -10.84
N ARG A 452 12.42 13.95 -9.84
CA ARG A 452 12.43 14.35 -8.43
C ARG A 452 13.80 14.18 -7.76
N LEU A 453 14.45 13.05 -8.02
CA LEU A 453 15.70 12.67 -7.36
C LEU A 453 16.95 13.10 -8.17
N GLY A 454 16.80 13.21 -9.49
CA GLY A 454 17.95 13.33 -10.40
C GLY A 454 18.72 12.02 -10.51
N ALA A 455 19.50 11.85 -11.58
CA ALA A 455 20.22 10.62 -11.87
C ALA A 455 21.15 10.17 -10.74
N ALA A 456 21.80 11.11 -10.06
CA ALA A 456 22.77 10.84 -8.98
C ALA A 456 22.15 10.19 -7.73
N ARG A 457 20.84 10.33 -7.50
CA ARG A 457 20.14 9.78 -6.33
C ARG A 457 19.19 8.64 -6.66
N MET A 458 19.16 8.20 -7.92
CA MET A 458 18.35 7.04 -8.31
C MET A 458 18.81 5.73 -7.64
N ASP A 459 20.02 5.65 -7.13
CA ASP A 459 20.53 4.55 -6.32
C ASP A 459 19.77 4.37 -4.99
N ARG A 460 19.06 5.40 -4.51
CA ARG A 460 18.22 5.36 -3.30
C ARG A 460 16.81 4.81 -3.55
N PHE A 461 16.39 4.72 -4.83
CA PHE A 461 15.01 4.41 -5.21
C PHE A 461 14.77 2.89 -5.23
N PHE A 462 13.86 2.38 -4.38
CA PHE A 462 13.48 0.97 -4.23
C PHE A 462 14.66 0.00 -4.15
N SER A 463 15.46 0.11 -3.09
CA SER A 463 16.67 -0.68 -2.84
C SER A 463 16.36 -2.09 -2.30
N PHE A 464 15.51 -2.89 -2.96
CA PHE A 464 15.05 -4.21 -2.47
C PHE A 464 16.22 -5.14 -2.12
N LYS A 465 17.19 -5.29 -3.05
CA LYS A 465 18.34 -6.17 -2.87
C LYS A 465 19.21 -5.70 -1.70
N GLN A 466 19.51 -4.41 -1.65
CA GLN A 466 20.37 -3.83 -0.61
C GLN A 466 19.73 -4.01 0.78
N PHE A 467 18.42 -3.81 0.91
CA PHE A 467 17.71 -4.09 2.15
C PHE A 467 17.75 -5.57 2.53
N HIS A 468 17.52 -6.47 1.56
CA HIS A 468 17.57 -7.91 1.81
C HIS A 468 18.98 -8.35 2.26
N GLU A 469 20.03 -7.91 1.57
CA GLU A 469 21.42 -8.21 1.89
C GLU A 469 21.86 -7.63 3.24
N ALA A 470 21.31 -6.48 3.64
CA ALA A 470 21.50 -5.91 4.97
C ALA A 470 20.75 -6.68 6.08
N GLY A 471 19.96 -7.70 5.73
CA GLY A 471 19.19 -8.51 6.66
C GLY A 471 17.86 -7.89 7.09
N ALA A 472 17.31 -6.94 6.33
CA ALA A 472 15.93 -6.49 6.50
C ALA A 472 14.95 -7.58 6.05
N ARG A 473 13.77 -7.61 6.65
CA ARG A 473 12.69 -8.55 6.31
C ARG A 473 11.74 -7.88 5.33
N LEU A 474 11.66 -8.40 4.10
CA LEU A 474 10.79 -7.85 3.07
C LEU A 474 9.43 -8.52 3.10
N ALA A 475 8.37 -7.73 3.13
CA ALA A 475 7.00 -8.09 2.80
C ALA A 475 6.51 -7.16 1.69
N PHE A 476 5.71 -7.67 0.76
CA PHE A 476 5.19 -6.86 -0.33
C PHE A 476 3.68 -6.66 -0.22
N GLY A 477 3.23 -5.52 -0.70
CA GLY A 477 1.84 -5.12 -0.81
C GLY A 477 1.62 -4.23 -2.01
N SER A 478 0.38 -3.88 -2.26
CA SER A 478 -0.02 -3.01 -3.38
C SER A 478 -0.27 -1.56 -2.98
N ASP A 479 -0.70 -1.34 -1.74
CA ASP A 479 -1.32 -0.08 -1.30
C ASP A 479 -2.64 0.21 -2.07
N TRP A 480 -3.31 -0.89 -2.52
CA TRP A 480 -4.58 -0.76 -3.25
C TRP A 480 -5.60 0.06 -2.47
N PRO A 481 -6.26 1.07 -3.08
CA PRO A 481 -6.44 1.28 -4.52
C PRO A 481 -5.44 2.24 -5.19
N ILE A 482 -4.31 2.57 -4.58
CA ILE A 482 -3.30 3.45 -5.20
C ILE A 482 -2.77 2.81 -6.49
N VAL A 483 -2.46 1.50 -6.43
CA VAL A 483 -2.19 0.68 -7.61
C VAL A 483 -2.97 -0.63 -7.53
N GLU A 484 -3.13 -1.33 -8.65
CA GLU A 484 -3.80 -2.63 -8.70
C GLU A 484 -3.08 -3.67 -7.82
N PRO A 485 -3.82 -4.61 -7.17
CA PRO A 485 -3.22 -5.62 -6.31
C PRO A 485 -2.64 -6.81 -7.11
N ASP A 486 -1.95 -6.52 -8.24
CA ASP A 486 -1.33 -7.53 -9.11
C ASP A 486 0.03 -7.98 -8.55
N CYS A 487 -0.01 -9.00 -7.67
CA CYS A 487 1.19 -9.58 -7.07
C CYS A 487 2.20 -10.09 -8.11
N LEU A 488 1.74 -10.62 -9.23
CA LEU A 488 2.61 -11.18 -10.27
C LEU A 488 3.33 -10.08 -11.06
N GLN A 489 2.64 -8.98 -11.36
CA GLN A 489 3.28 -7.79 -11.96
C GLN A 489 4.26 -7.14 -10.96
N ALA A 490 3.91 -7.08 -9.69
CA ALA A 490 4.78 -6.58 -8.63
C ALA A 490 6.05 -7.45 -8.50
N MET A 491 5.93 -8.79 -8.56
CA MET A 491 7.08 -9.70 -8.60
C MET A 491 7.95 -9.45 -9.83
N GLN A 492 7.36 -9.31 -11.03
CA GLN A 492 8.10 -9.02 -12.24
C GLN A 492 8.94 -7.75 -12.10
N THR A 493 8.34 -6.69 -11.57
CA THR A 493 9.04 -5.41 -11.31
C THR A 493 10.19 -5.56 -10.32
N ALA A 494 9.97 -6.29 -9.23
CA ALA A 494 11.01 -6.50 -8.22
C ALA A 494 12.17 -7.37 -8.72
N ILE A 495 11.89 -8.30 -9.64
CA ILE A 495 12.88 -9.26 -10.22
C ILE A 495 13.65 -8.62 -11.38
N THR A 496 12.98 -7.87 -12.24
CA THR A 496 13.57 -7.39 -13.51
C THR A 496 13.89 -5.90 -13.52
N GLY A 497 13.27 -5.12 -12.64
CA GLY A 497 13.31 -3.66 -12.70
C GLY A 497 12.40 -3.04 -13.77
N ALA A 498 11.50 -3.82 -14.41
CA ALA A 498 10.59 -3.35 -15.44
C ALA A 498 9.66 -2.24 -14.91
N THR A 499 9.36 -1.26 -15.77
CA THR A 499 8.49 -0.12 -15.46
C THR A 499 7.39 0.04 -16.50
N SER A 500 6.36 0.83 -16.21
CA SER A 500 5.22 1.08 -17.10
C SER A 500 5.63 1.71 -18.44
N GLY A 501 6.72 2.47 -18.46
CA GLY A 501 7.30 3.05 -19.67
C GLY A 501 8.18 2.09 -20.50
N GLY A 502 8.25 0.80 -20.13
CA GLY A 502 9.07 -0.21 -20.80
C GLY A 502 10.57 -0.13 -20.48
N ALA A 503 11.01 0.86 -19.71
CA ALA A 503 12.39 0.98 -19.28
C ALA A 503 12.70 0.02 -18.11
N ILE A 504 13.97 -0.35 -17.98
CA ILE A 504 14.49 -1.08 -16.81
C ILE A 504 15.08 -0.05 -15.83
N THR A 505 14.56 0.00 -14.62
CA THR A 505 15.01 0.94 -13.58
C THR A 505 15.60 0.16 -12.41
N ARG A 506 16.82 0.53 -11.98
CA ARG A 506 17.50 -0.09 -10.84
C ARG A 506 17.61 -1.62 -10.96
N PRO A 507 18.19 -2.16 -12.05
CA PRO A 507 18.42 -3.61 -12.16
C PRO A 507 19.39 -4.13 -11.07
N ASP A 508 20.25 -3.27 -10.55
CA ASP A 508 21.15 -3.55 -9.42
C ASP A 508 20.41 -3.79 -8.09
N ALA A 509 19.18 -3.31 -7.96
CA ALA A 509 18.30 -3.51 -6.80
C ALA A 509 17.33 -4.70 -6.96
N SER A 510 17.44 -5.47 -8.06
CA SER A 510 16.60 -6.63 -8.34
C SER A 510 16.87 -7.79 -7.38
N ILE A 511 15.80 -8.53 -7.06
CA ILE A 511 15.84 -9.70 -6.18
C ILE A 511 15.47 -10.97 -6.94
N THR A 512 15.72 -12.14 -6.34
CA THR A 512 15.35 -13.42 -6.96
C THR A 512 13.85 -13.65 -6.89
N ALA A 513 13.32 -14.49 -7.78
CA ALA A 513 11.91 -14.88 -7.78
C ALA A 513 11.49 -15.54 -6.46
N GLU A 514 12.38 -16.30 -5.81
CA GLU A 514 12.10 -16.92 -4.52
C GLU A 514 11.93 -15.86 -3.41
N ILE A 515 12.79 -14.84 -3.37
CA ILE A 515 12.68 -13.74 -2.39
C ILE A 515 11.37 -12.98 -2.61
N ALA A 516 11.03 -12.69 -3.86
CA ALA A 516 9.79 -11.99 -4.21
C ALA A 516 8.54 -12.83 -3.85
N LEU A 517 8.55 -14.15 -4.12
CA LEU A 517 7.45 -15.05 -3.76
C LEU A 517 7.28 -15.15 -2.24
N LYS A 518 8.39 -15.26 -1.48
CA LYS A 518 8.35 -15.23 -0.01
C LYS A 518 7.77 -13.91 0.51
N ALA A 519 8.10 -12.78 -0.12
CA ALA A 519 7.60 -11.47 0.28
C ALA A 519 6.08 -11.32 0.12
N PHE A 520 5.44 -12.07 -0.79
CA PHE A 520 3.98 -12.15 -0.95
C PHE A 520 3.34 -13.37 -0.27
N THR A 521 4.07 -14.17 0.50
CA THR A 521 3.54 -15.38 1.13
C THR A 521 4.01 -15.47 2.60
N CYS A 522 4.98 -16.34 2.89
CA CYS A 522 5.42 -16.62 4.26
C CYS A 522 5.99 -15.40 5.01
N ASN A 523 6.70 -14.50 4.33
CA ASN A 523 7.19 -13.28 4.95
C ASN A 523 6.06 -12.30 5.25
N ALA A 524 5.12 -12.10 4.29
CA ALA A 524 3.95 -11.27 4.52
C ALA A 524 3.09 -11.82 5.67
N ALA A 525 2.92 -13.15 5.77
CA ALA A 525 2.24 -13.78 6.90
C ALA A 525 2.91 -13.45 8.24
N GLN A 526 4.24 -13.53 8.32
CA GLN A 526 5.00 -13.16 9.51
C GLN A 526 4.85 -11.66 9.84
N CYS A 527 4.98 -10.80 8.83
CA CYS A 527 4.81 -9.36 8.95
C CYS A 527 3.44 -8.99 9.52
N LEU A 528 2.40 -9.73 9.12
CA LEU A 528 1.00 -9.55 9.52
C LEU A 528 0.61 -10.36 10.77
N ARG A 529 1.55 -11.02 11.45
CA ARG A 529 1.28 -11.90 12.61
C ARG A 529 0.23 -12.98 12.30
N ALA A 530 0.29 -13.55 11.11
CA ALA A 530 -0.62 -14.58 10.59
C ALA A 530 0.09 -15.91 10.27
N SER A 531 1.38 -16.04 10.58
CA SER A 531 2.20 -17.20 10.23
C SER A 531 1.84 -18.49 10.96
N ASP A 532 0.99 -18.41 11.96
CA ASP A 532 0.38 -19.55 12.66
C ASP A 532 -0.80 -20.17 11.88
N THR A 533 -1.36 -19.43 10.92
CA THR A 533 -2.56 -19.85 10.20
C THR A 533 -2.42 -19.91 8.69
N CYS A 534 -1.55 -19.09 8.07
CA CYS A 534 -1.43 -18.99 6.61
C CYS A 534 0.00 -18.65 6.15
N GLY A 535 0.19 -18.46 4.83
CA GLY A 535 1.46 -18.10 4.20
C GLY A 535 2.38 -19.29 3.89
N THR A 536 2.03 -20.50 4.35
CA THR A 536 2.70 -21.77 4.00
C THR A 536 1.68 -22.89 3.81
N LEU A 537 1.98 -23.84 2.91
CA LEU A 537 1.19 -25.07 2.76
C LEU A 537 1.69 -26.10 3.76
N LYS A 538 1.19 -26.04 4.99
CA LYS A 538 1.56 -26.88 6.11
C LYS A 538 0.32 -27.50 6.73
N VAL A 539 0.41 -28.75 7.20
CA VAL A 539 -0.69 -29.40 7.91
C VAL A 539 -1.17 -28.56 9.09
N GLY A 540 -2.47 -28.33 9.16
CA GLY A 540 -3.14 -27.46 10.14
C GLY A 540 -3.30 -26.00 9.70
N HIS A 541 -2.58 -25.54 8.69
CA HIS A 541 -2.76 -24.20 8.10
C HIS A 541 -4.02 -24.13 7.23
N ALA A 542 -4.45 -22.92 6.96
CA ALA A 542 -5.54 -22.65 6.05
C ALA A 542 -5.25 -23.20 4.65
N ALA A 543 -6.26 -23.76 4.03
CA ALA A 543 -6.20 -24.27 2.67
C ALA A 543 -6.33 -23.12 1.65
N ASP A 544 -5.40 -22.15 1.74
CA ASP A 544 -5.30 -21.00 0.87
C ASP A 544 -4.21 -21.25 -0.17
N VAL A 545 -4.65 -21.39 -1.42
CA VAL A 545 -3.80 -21.89 -2.50
C VAL A 545 -4.01 -21.06 -3.76
N VAL A 546 -2.94 -20.74 -4.47
CA VAL A 546 -2.99 -20.23 -5.83
C VAL A 546 -2.28 -21.19 -6.79
N SER A 547 -2.91 -21.43 -7.93
CA SER A 547 -2.35 -22.20 -9.04
C SER A 547 -1.95 -21.25 -10.17
N LEU A 548 -0.75 -21.47 -10.73
CA LEU A 548 -0.17 -20.66 -11.80
C LEU A 548 0.08 -21.55 -13.04
N ASP A 549 -0.05 -20.95 -14.23
CA ASP A 549 0.20 -21.62 -15.51
C ASP A 549 1.69 -21.83 -15.81
N ARG A 550 2.58 -21.23 -15.04
CA ARG A 550 4.04 -21.31 -15.16
C ARG A 550 4.71 -21.37 -13.80
N ASN A 551 5.86 -22.01 -13.72
CA ASN A 551 6.66 -22.05 -12.51
C ASN A 551 7.45 -20.72 -12.34
N PRO A 552 7.07 -19.85 -11.38
CA PRO A 552 7.70 -18.54 -11.19
C PRO A 552 9.15 -18.63 -10.71
N LEU A 553 9.59 -19.78 -10.16
CA LEU A 553 10.96 -19.97 -9.67
C LEU A 553 11.96 -20.29 -10.79
N THR A 554 11.49 -20.76 -11.96
CA THR A 554 12.34 -21.23 -13.04
C THR A 554 12.10 -20.54 -14.38
N MET A 555 11.02 -19.77 -14.52
CA MET A 555 10.70 -19.07 -15.75
C MET A 555 11.59 -17.83 -15.98
N ASP A 556 11.61 -17.36 -17.22
CA ASP A 556 12.25 -16.09 -17.59
C ASP A 556 11.24 -14.93 -17.44
N TRP A 557 11.36 -14.20 -16.34
CA TRP A 557 10.50 -13.06 -16.01
C TRP A 557 10.68 -11.86 -16.94
N SER A 558 11.77 -11.79 -17.71
CA SER A 558 11.98 -10.72 -18.68
C SER A 558 11.07 -10.84 -19.91
N LYS A 559 10.59 -12.06 -20.18
CA LYS A 559 9.78 -12.38 -21.37
C LYS A 559 8.30 -12.58 -21.05
N HIS A 560 8.01 -13.10 -19.87
CA HIS A 560 6.66 -13.54 -19.52
C HIS A 560 6.35 -13.23 -18.06
N LYS A 561 5.06 -13.11 -17.76
CA LYS A 561 4.48 -13.13 -16.42
C LYS A 561 3.58 -14.37 -16.33
N PRO A 562 3.53 -15.10 -15.20
CA PRO A 562 2.57 -16.20 -15.04
C PRO A 562 1.14 -15.66 -15.00
N ASN A 563 0.17 -16.53 -15.29
CA ASN A 563 -1.25 -16.25 -15.08
C ASN A 563 -1.78 -17.13 -13.95
N ILE A 564 -2.75 -16.59 -13.21
CA ILE A 564 -3.49 -17.33 -12.19
C ILE A 564 -4.48 -18.25 -12.90
N ARG A 565 -4.44 -19.56 -12.60
CA ARG A 565 -5.41 -20.54 -13.09
C ARG A 565 -6.64 -20.63 -12.18
N PHE A 566 -6.39 -20.66 -10.88
CA PHE A 566 -7.43 -20.58 -9.86
C PHE A 566 -6.85 -20.14 -8.51
N THR A 567 -7.73 -19.66 -7.65
CA THR A 567 -7.46 -19.32 -6.26
C THR A 567 -8.41 -20.13 -5.38
N CYS A 568 -7.88 -20.82 -4.37
CA CYS A 568 -8.67 -21.40 -3.30
C CYS A 568 -8.43 -20.63 -2.01
N VAL A 569 -9.51 -20.30 -1.32
CA VAL A 569 -9.46 -19.68 0.02
C VAL A 569 -10.25 -20.56 0.99
N ALA A 570 -9.63 -20.96 2.08
CA ALA A 570 -10.19 -21.95 3.00
C ALA A 570 -10.72 -23.20 2.29
N GLY A 571 -10.03 -23.68 1.25
CA GLY A 571 -10.39 -24.85 0.46
C GLY A 571 -11.51 -24.64 -0.55
N LEU A 572 -12.10 -23.45 -0.66
CA LEU A 572 -13.11 -23.10 -1.65
C LEU A 572 -12.44 -22.44 -2.87
N ASN A 573 -12.72 -22.97 -4.05
CA ASN A 573 -12.30 -22.34 -5.31
C ASN A 573 -13.12 -21.07 -5.53
N THR A 574 -12.44 -19.91 -5.45
CA THR A 574 -13.07 -18.59 -5.60
C THR A 574 -13.14 -18.12 -7.06
N SER A 575 -12.41 -18.76 -7.98
CA SER A 575 -12.41 -18.42 -9.41
C SER A 575 -13.68 -18.86 -10.14
N ALA A 576 -14.46 -19.80 -9.57
CA ALA A 576 -15.71 -20.28 -10.15
C ALA A 576 -16.92 -19.34 -9.89
N ALA A 577 -16.71 -18.24 -9.16
CA ALA A 577 -17.76 -17.28 -8.79
C ALA A 577 -17.70 -15.96 -9.61
N CYS A 578 -16.91 -15.94 -10.69
CA CYS A 578 -16.81 -14.80 -11.62
C CYS A 578 -17.61 -15.03 -12.89
#